data_f9424c85c6963e61c3bded8ba8704fde
#
_entry.id   f9424c85c6963e61c3bded8ba8704fde
#
_cell.length_a   1.000
_cell.length_b   1.000
_cell.length_c   1.000
_cell.angle_alpha   90.00
_cell.angle_beta   90.00
_cell.angle_gamma   90.00
#
_symmetry.space_group_name_H-M   'P 1'
#
loop_
_entity.id
_entity.type
_entity.pdbx_description
1 polymer ?
#
loop_
_entity_poly.entity_id
_entity_poly.type
_entity_poly.pdbx_seq_one_letter_code
_entity_poly.pdbx_strand_id
1 'polypeptide(L)'
;CMAVLLSCAAASCSSPVNQGWFIGERDRIWWRMKDQAPLARLQEVGAYLRTLAGPGDLLLTQDPYLAVESGMAIPRGLEMGQFSYFPGLDPAAAARLKVLNREQFEALLETCDAPVAALSGYAFAIRSPQIDPVPPEEEARFRAIVDRRYEPVRDVPDFGQAGTLLRLYRRRAGDAGQGAASRE
;
A
#
# COMPACT_ATOMS: atom_id res chain seq x y z
N CYS A 1 -24.15 32.34 26.18
CA CYS A 1 -23.12 31.31 25.92
C CYS A 1 -23.73 29.95 25.52
N MET A 2 -24.72 29.39 26.26
CA MET A 2 -25.31 28.09 25.96
C MET A 2 -25.92 28.00 24.55
N ALA A 3 -26.69 29.00 24.14
CA ALA A 3 -27.30 29.05 22.81
C ALA A 3 -26.27 29.03 21.67
N VAL A 4 -25.15 29.74 21.85
CA VAL A 4 -24.04 29.75 20.85
C VAL A 4 -23.40 28.37 20.75
N LEU A 5 -23.13 27.71 21.87
CA LEU A 5 -22.57 26.35 21.89
C LEU A 5 -23.49 25.35 21.22
N LEU A 6 -24.80 25.42 21.51
CA LEU A 6 -25.80 24.56 20.86
C LEU A 6 -25.91 24.81 19.35
N SER A 7 -25.88 26.07 18.94
CA SER A 7 -25.91 26.44 17.52
C SER A 7 -24.65 25.97 16.78
N CYS A 8 -23.45 26.10 17.37
CA CYS A 8 -22.22 25.60 16.82
C CYS A 8 -22.23 24.06 16.71
N ALA A 9 -22.70 23.37 17.75
CA ALA A 9 -22.82 21.90 17.71
C ALA A 9 -23.82 21.46 16.65
N ALA A 10 -24.99 22.10 16.55
CA ALA A 10 -25.98 21.80 15.51
C ALA A 10 -25.44 22.06 14.10
N ALA A 11 -24.75 23.19 13.89
CA ALA A 11 -24.12 23.52 12.62
C ALA A 11 -23.02 22.50 12.25
N SER A 12 -22.20 22.08 13.21
CA SER A 12 -21.19 21.06 12.99
C SER A 12 -21.80 19.70 12.62
N CYS A 13 -22.87 19.29 13.30
CA CYS A 13 -23.56 18.03 13.01
C CYS A 13 -24.35 18.07 11.69
N SER A 14 -24.82 19.23 11.24
CA SER A 14 -25.59 19.39 10.00
C SER A 14 -24.70 19.53 8.75
N SER A 15 -23.40 19.75 8.91
CA SER A 15 -22.47 19.85 7.78
C SER A 15 -22.38 18.51 7.01
N PRO A 16 -22.63 18.52 5.68
CA PRO A 16 -22.48 17.31 4.85
C PRO A 16 -21.09 16.67 4.94
N VAL A 17 -20.06 17.50 5.14
CA VAL A 17 -18.68 17.03 5.35
C VAL A 17 -18.59 16.27 6.67
N ASN A 18 -19.05 16.88 7.76
CA ASN A 18 -19.02 16.25 9.07
C ASN A 18 -19.90 14.99 9.14
N GLN A 19 -21.09 15.04 8.50
CA GLN A 19 -21.94 13.84 8.40
C GLN A 19 -21.26 12.72 7.62
N GLY A 20 -20.57 13.03 6.51
CA GLY A 20 -19.83 12.04 5.73
C GLY A 20 -18.63 11.47 6.48
N TRP A 21 -17.93 12.29 7.27
CA TRP A 21 -16.69 11.89 7.96
C TRP A 21 -16.95 11.28 9.33
N PHE A 22 -17.83 11.85 10.13
CA PHE A 22 -18.09 11.39 11.51
C PHE A 22 -19.21 10.36 11.59
N ILE A 23 -20.35 10.63 10.97
CA ILE A 23 -21.55 9.76 11.09
C ILE A 23 -21.49 8.62 10.09
N GLY A 24 -21.02 8.88 8.86
CA GLY A 24 -20.86 7.86 7.81
C GLY A 24 -19.61 6.98 7.94
N GLU A 25 -18.91 7.06 9.07
CA GLU A 25 -17.68 6.27 9.36
C GLU A 25 -16.59 6.37 8.29
N ARG A 26 -16.57 7.44 7.51
CA ARG A 26 -15.54 7.65 6.48
C ARG A 26 -14.17 7.97 7.06
N ASP A 27 -14.13 8.58 8.24
CA ASP A 27 -12.90 8.79 8.99
C ASP A 27 -12.62 7.62 9.92
N ARG A 28 -12.13 6.54 9.34
CA ARG A 28 -11.76 5.34 10.09
C ARG A 28 -10.51 5.51 10.95
N ILE A 29 -9.77 6.60 10.77
CA ILE A 29 -8.55 6.86 11.54
C ILE A 29 -8.90 7.32 12.95
N TRP A 30 -9.87 8.21 13.07
CA TRP A 30 -10.16 8.91 14.32
C TRP A 30 -11.27 8.27 15.14
N TRP A 31 -12.22 7.61 14.49
CA TRP A 31 -13.48 7.23 15.10
C TRP A 31 -13.61 5.75 15.47
N ARG A 32 -12.88 4.88 14.84
CA ARG A 32 -12.78 3.50 15.31
C ARG A 32 -11.82 3.45 16.49
N MET A 33 -12.30 2.98 17.63
CA MET A 33 -11.44 2.53 18.72
C MET A 33 -10.65 1.33 18.21
N LYS A 34 -9.43 1.57 17.74
CA LYS A 34 -8.46 0.53 17.43
C LYS A 34 -7.65 0.25 18.68
N ASP A 35 -7.26 -1.00 18.89
CA ASP A 35 -6.39 -1.39 19.99
C ASP A 35 -5.07 -0.62 19.99
N GLN A 36 -4.62 -0.24 18.79
CA GLN A 36 -3.42 0.57 18.61
C GLN A 36 -3.67 1.69 17.59
N ALA A 37 -3.17 2.88 17.88
CA ALA A 37 -3.24 4.01 16.94
C ALA A 37 -2.58 3.66 15.60
N PRO A 38 -3.20 3.97 14.45
CA PRO A 38 -2.65 3.64 13.12
C PRO A 38 -1.22 4.13 12.88
N LEU A 39 -0.89 5.33 13.38
CA LEU A 39 0.46 5.86 13.28
C LEU A 39 1.47 5.05 14.10
N ALA A 40 1.12 4.65 15.30
CA ALA A 40 1.99 3.81 16.14
C ALA A 40 2.23 2.44 15.48
N ARG A 41 1.19 1.86 14.86
CA ARG A 41 1.31 0.62 14.08
C ARG A 41 2.24 0.81 12.87
N LEU A 42 2.09 1.90 12.15
CA LEU A 42 2.95 2.23 11.01
C LEU A 42 4.41 2.36 11.45
N GLN A 43 4.68 3.07 12.55
CA GLN A 43 6.02 3.24 13.13
C GLN A 43 6.64 1.91 13.59
N GLU A 44 5.85 1.05 14.22
CA GLU A 44 6.28 -0.29 14.62
C GLU A 44 6.71 -1.13 13.42
N VAL A 45 5.88 -1.13 12.36
CA VAL A 45 6.17 -1.88 11.14
C VAL A 45 7.37 -1.30 10.40
N GLY A 46 7.49 0.02 10.30
CA GLY A 46 8.64 0.71 9.74
C GLY A 46 9.94 0.37 10.49
N ALA A 47 9.89 0.35 11.83
CA ALA A 47 11.01 -0.06 12.66
C ALA A 47 11.41 -1.53 12.40
N TYR A 48 10.44 -2.42 12.27
CA TYR A 48 10.72 -3.82 11.95
C TYR A 48 11.35 -3.98 10.56
N LEU A 49 10.83 -3.29 9.54
CA LEU A 49 11.40 -3.32 8.18
C LEU A 49 12.87 -2.87 8.18
N ARG A 50 13.24 -1.86 8.96
CA ARG A 50 14.65 -1.44 9.13
C ARG A 50 15.57 -2.52 9.71
N THR A 51 15.04 -3.54 10.35
CA THR A 51 15.85 -4.71 10.80
C THR A 51 16.09 -5.71 9.67
N LEU A 52 15.32 -5.65 8.59
CA LEU A 52 15.41 -6.57 7.46
C LEU A 52 16.21 -6.01 6.28
N ALA A 53 16.23 -4.68 6.12
CA ALA A 53 16.92 -3.98 5.03
C ALA A 53 17.36 -2.57 5.47
N GLY A 54 18.34 -2.01 4.77
CA GLY A 54 18.93 -0.72 5.10
C GLY A 54 18.15 0.48 4.59
N PRO A 55 18.45 1.69 5.11
CA PRO A 55 17.91 2.93 4.57
C PRO A 55 18.30 3.10 3.10
N GLY A 56 17.34 3.51 2.25
CA GLY A 56 17.54 3.67 0.82
C GLY A 56 17.40 2.39 -0.01
N ASP A 57 17.35 1.22 0.61
CA ASP A 57 17.00 -0.02 -0.09
C ASP A 57 15.56 0.07 -0.63
N LEU A 58 15.26 -0.74 -1.66
CA LEU A 58 13.91 -0.81 -2.21
C LEU A 58 12.98 -1.58 -1.29
N LEU A 59 11.76 -1.08 -1.12
CA LEU A 59 10.63 -1.77 -0.53
C LEU A 59 9.56 -1.98 -1.60
N LEU A 60 9.32 -3.22 -2.00
CA LEU A 60 8.21 -3.54 -2.91
C LEU A 60 6.87 -3.38 -2.19
N THR A 61 6.25 -2.24 -2.37
CA THR A 61 4.99 -1.89 -1.70
C THR A 61 4.17 -0.88 -2.51
N GLN A 62 2.87 -0.88 -2.31
CA GLN A 62 1.96 0.16 -2.74
C GLN A 62 1.50 1.04 -1.57
N ASP A 63 2.25 1.05 -0.46
CA ASP A 63 2.02 1.94 0.68
C ASP A 63 3.18 2.93 0.83
N PRO A 64 3.04 4.16 0.27
CA PRO A 64 4.08 5.19 0.36
C PRO A 64 4.42 5.60 1.79
N TYR A 65 3.43 5.59 2.69
CA TYR A 65 3.67 5.96 4.08
C TYR A 65 4.58 4.97 4.78
N LEU A 66 4.44 3.68 4.47
CA LEU A 66 5.30 2.64 5.02
C LEU A 66 6.74 2.76 4.51
N ALA A 67 6.91 3.10 3.23
CA ALA A 67 8.24 3.34 2.67
C ALA A 67 8.92 4.55 3.32
N VAL A 68 8.20 5.66 3.47
CA VAL A 68 8.70 6.86 4.17
C VAL A 68 9.08 6.55 5.62
N GLU A 69 8.20 5.85 6.35
CA GLU A 69 8.44 5.51 7.77
C GLU A 69 9.62 4.56 7.94
N SER A 70 9.82 3.63 7.01
CA SER A 70 10.99 2.72 7.04
C SER A 70 12.28 3.36 6.51
N GLY A 71 12.22 4.54 5.86
CA GLY A 71 13.35 5.17 5.20
C GLY A 71 13.81 4.45 3.93
N MET A 72 12.93 3.65 3.33
CA MET A 72 13.20 2.88 2.11
C MET A 72 12.64 3.58 0.88
N ALA A 73 13.16 3.23 -0.29
CA ALA A 73 12.68 3.72 -1.57
C ALA A 73 11.59 2.81 -2.15
N ILE A 74 10.66 3.40 -2.89
CA ILE A 74 9.62 2.65 -3.62
C ILE A 74 10.15 2.35 -5.03
N PRO A 75 9.92 1.14 -5.58
CA PRO A 75 10.20 0.85 -6.98
C PRO A 75 9.49 1.82 -7.91
N ARG A 76 10.19 2.22 -8.97
CA ARG A 76 9.65 3.17 -9.96
C ARG A 76 8.33 2.66 -10.55
N GLY A 77 7.33 3.52 -10.60
CA GLY A 77 5.98 3.22 -11.05
C GLY A 77 5.01 2.88 -9.93
N LEU A 78 5.48 2.70 -8.67
CA LEU A 78 4.64 2.48 -7.50
C LEU A 78 4.50 3.71 -6.58
N GLU A 79 5.04 4.86 -7.00
CA GLU A 79 5.06 6.09 -6.19
C GLU A 79 3.66 6.63 -5.88
N MET A 80 2.68 6.33 -6.74
CA MET A 80 1.28 6.69 -6.53
C MET A 80 0.54 5.73 -5.57
N GLY A 81 1.24 4.78 -4.98
CA GLY A 81 0.67 3.82 -4.05
C GLY A 81 -0.41 2.95 -4.70
N GLN A 82 -1.56 2.86 -4.07
CA GLN A 82 -2.70 2.10 -4.61
C GLN A 82 -3.21 2.62 -5.97
N PHE A 83 -2.85 3.85 -6.36
CA PHE A 83 -3.19 4.44 -7.65
C PHE A 83 -2.13 4.19 -8.72
N SER A 84 -1.21 3.28 -8.50
CA SER A 84 -0.11 2.97 -9.42
C SER A 84 -0.47 1.94 -10.48
N TYR A 85 -1.54 1.17 -10.34
CA TYR A 85 -1.87 0.06 -11.21
C TYR A 85 -3.19 0.26 -11.95
N PHE A 86 -3.12 0.26 -13.29
CA PHE A 86 -4.26 0.41 -14.20
C PHE A 86 -4.16 -0.63 -15.33
N PRO A 87 -4.73 -1.83 -15.16
CA PRO A 87 -4.52 -2.98 -16.06
C PRO A 87 -4.89 -2.73 -17.52
N GLY A 88 -5.86 -1.85 -17.77
CA GLY A 88 -6.39 -1.58 -19.10
C GLY A 88 -5.70 -0.47 -19.90
N LEU A 89 -4.66 0.19 -19.34
CA LEU A 89 -3.94 1.24 -20.06
C LEU A 89 -2.97 0.64 -21.07
N ASP A 90 -2.85 1.31 -22.24
CA ASP A 90 -1.75 1.03 -23.16
C ASP A 90 -0.41 1.47 -22.54
N PRO A 91 0.72 0.84 -22.94
CA PRO A 91 2.01 1.11 -22.32
C PRO A 91 2.48 2.57 -22.41
N ALA A 92 2.17 3.28 -23.50
CA ALA A 92 2.57 4.68 -23.68
C ALA A 92 1.75 5.62 -22.77
N ALA A 93 0.44 5.36 -22.60
CA ALA A 93 -0.40 6.10 -21.68
C ALA A 93 0.03 5.85 -20.23
N ALA A 94 0.31 4.61 -19.85
CA ALA A 94 0.81 4.26 -18.53
C ALA A 94 2.14 4.98 -18.21
N ALA A 95 3.10 4.96 -19.12
CA ALA A 95 4.37 5.66 -18.96
C ALA A 95 4.20 7.18 -18.81
N ARG A 96 3.32 7.80 -19.60
CA ARG A 96 3.02 9.24 -19.52
C ARG A 96 2.40 9.64 -18.19
N LEU A 97 1.53 8.77 -17.63
CA LEU A 97 0.85 8.98 -16.35
C LEU A 97 1.70 8.54 -15.15
N LYS A 98 2.89 7.94 -15.39
CA LYS A 98 3.76 7.38 -14.35
C LYS A 98 3.07 6.32 -13.50
N VAL A 99 2.26 5.50 -14.13
CA VAL A 99 1.59 4.33 -13.55
C VAL A 99 1.99 3.08 -14.34
N LEU A 100 1.54 1.93 -13.89
CA LEU A 100 1.84 0.63 -14.50
C LEU A 100 0.57 0.01 -15.09
N ASN A 101 0.66 -0.50 -16.29
CA ASN A 101 -0.33 -1.41 -16.84
C ASN A 101 -0.04 -2.86 -16.39
N ARG A 102 -0.85 -3.81 -16.84
CA ARG A 102 -0.72 -5.22 -16.43
C ARG A 102 0.67 -5.80 -16.72
N GLU A 103 1.17 -5.63 -17.95
CA GLU A 103 2.46 -6.18 -18.37
C GLU A 103 3.62 -5.56 -17.61
N GLN A 104 3.59 -4.25 -17.44
CA GLN A 104 4.63 -3.51 -16.71
C GLN A 104 4.64 -3.86 -15.23
N PHE A 105 3.46 -4.06 -14.63
CA PHE A 105 3.35 -4.45 -13.22
C PHE A 105 3.85 -5.88 -13.00
N GLU A 106 3.48 -6.82 -13.87
CA GLU A 106 3.98 -8.19 -13.85
C GLU A 106 5.50 -8.23 -14.00
N ALA A 107 6.04 -7.51 -15.00
CA ALA A 107 7.47 -7.38 -15.20
C ALA A 107 8.18 -6.78 -13.97
N LEU A 108 7.58 -5.77 -13.32
CA LEU A 108 8.12 -5.21 -12.09
C LEU A 108 8.19 -6.27 -10.97
N LEU A 109 7.12 -7.03 -10.76
CA LEU A 109 7.10 -8.09 -9.75
C LEU A 109 8.15 -9.18 -10.03
N GLU A 110 8.36 -9.52 -11.30
CA GLU A 110 9.34 -10.52 -11.75
C GLU A 110 10.79 -10.05 -11.62
N THR A 111 11.06 -8.76 -11.79
CA THR A 111 12.44 -8.23 -11.90
C THR A 111 12.87 -7.34 -10.73
N CYS A 112 11.96 -6.90 -9.86
CA CYS A 112 12.28 -5.98 -8.78
C CYS A 112 13.35 -6.55 -7.83
N ASP A 113 14.39 -5.75 -7.56
CA ASP A 113 15.50 -6.14 -6.70
C ASP A 113 15.29 -5.80 -5.22
N ALA A 114 14.08 -5.42 -4.82
CA ALA A 114 13.75 -5.08 -3.44
C ALA A 114 14.11 -6.26 -2.50
N PRO A 115 14.89 -6.03 -1.44
CA PRO A 115 15.20 -7.07 -0.45
C PRO A 115 13.99 -7.45 0.40
N VAL A 116 13.02 -6.56 0.50
CA VAL A 116 11.78 -6.74 1.27
C VAL A 116 10.57 -6.31 0.48
N ALA A 117 9.41 -6.93 0.79
CA ALA A 117 8.12 -6.55 0.25
C ALA A 117 7.08 -6.41 1.37
N ALA A 118 6.10 -5.54 1.17
CA ALA A 118 5.01 -5.31 2.12
C ALA A 118 3.69 -5.14 1.34
N LEU A 119 2.80 -6.12 1.44
CA LEU A 119 1.56 -6.19 0.67
C LEU A 119 0.36 -6.22 1.61
N SER A 120 -0.51 -5.23 1.50
CA SER A 120 -1.77 -5.13 2.26
C SER A 120 -2.95 -5.68 1.46
N GLY A 121 -4.14 -5.64 2.04
CA GLY A 121 -5.38 -5.97 1.33
C GLY A 121 -5.77 -5.00 0.22
N TYR A 122 -5.03 -3.90 0.06
CA TYR A 122 -5.11 -2.98 -1.09
C TYR A 122 -4.03 -3.22 -2.13
N ALA A 123 -3.16 -4.21 -1.92
CA ALA A 123 -2.16 -4.54 -2.92
C ALA A 123 -2.85 -4.95 -4.23
N PHE A 124 -2.25 -4.52 -5.35
CA PHE A 124 -2.62 -4.82 -6.73
C PHE A 124 -3.85 -4.09 -7.28
N ALA A 125 -4.68 -3.42 -6.46
CA ALA A 125 -5.87 -2.77 -7.00
C ALA A 125 -6.31 -1.55 -6.20
N ILE A 126 -6.91 -0.58 -6.91
CA ILE A 126 -7.74 0.46 -6.32
C ILE A 126 -9.14 -0.13 -6.14
N ARG A 127 -9.69 0.00 -4.94
CA ARG A 127 -11.11 -0.28 -4.71
C ARG A 127 -11.89 1.02 -4.73
N SER A 128 -12.60 1.27 -5.81
CA SER A 128 -13.46 2.44 -6.01
C SER A 128 -14.76 2.00 -6.65
N PRO A 129 -15.89 2.66 -6.36
CA PRO A 129 -17.16 2.37 -7.05
C PRO A 129 -17.10 2.56 -8.56
N GLN A 130 -16.10 3.30 -9.07
CA GLN A 130 -15.93 3.61 -10.48
C GLN A 130 -14.86 2.77 -11.17
N ILE A 131 -14.18 1.89 -10.44
CA ILE A 131 -13.08 1.07 -10.96
C ILE A 131 -13.37 -0.39 -10.63
N ASP A 132 -13.43 -1.22 -11.64
CA ASP A 132 -13.61 -2.64 -11.46
C ASP A 132 -12.44 -3.23 -10.63
N PRO A 133 -12.73 -4.12 -9.68
CA PRO A 133 -11.68 -4.80 -8.93
C PRO A 133 -10.84 -5.68 -9.88
N VAL A 134 -9.58 -5.86 -9.54
CA VAL A 134 -8.72 -6.81 -10.25
C VAL A 134 -9.36 -8.20 -10.19
N PRO A 135 -9.44 -8.92 -11.32
CA PRO A 135 -9.94 -10.29 -11.34
C PRO A 135 -9.18 -11.20 -10.36
N PRO A 136 -9.87 -12.10 -9.64
CA PRO A 136 -9.21 -12.95 -8.65
C PRO A 136 -8.06 -13.80 -9.22
N GLU A 137 -8.17 -14.23 -10.47
CA GLU A 137 -7.12 -14.98 -11.18
C GLU A 137 -5.87 -14.12 -11.45
N GLU A 138 -6.04 -12.82 -11.71
CA GLU A 138 -4.94 -11.89 -11.89
C GLU A 138 -4.24 -11.59 -10.57
N GLU A 139 -5.03 -11.36 -9.51
CA GLU A 139 -4.48 -11.20 -8.16
C GLU A 139 -3.71 -12.45 -7.72
N ALA A 140 -4.26 -13.64 -7.95
CA ALA A 140 -3.59 -14.91 -7.63
C ALA A 140 -2.28 -15.08 -8.40
N ARG A 141 -2.23 -14.67 -9.67
CA ARG A 141 -1.01 -14.68 -10.47
C ARG A 141 0.07 -13.77 -9.90
N PHE A 142 -0.27 -12.54 -9.54
CA PHE A 142 0.68 -11.61 -8.91
C PHE A 142 1.18 -12.11 -7.56
N ARG A 143 0.31 -12.67 -6.74
CA ARG A 143 0.71 -13.31 -5.47
C ARG A 143 1.64 -14.48 -5.70
N ALA A 144 1.40 -15.32 -6.71
CA ALA A 144 2.28 -16.43 -7.04
C ALA A 144 3.68 -15.95 -7.47
N ILE A 145 3.81 -14.82 -8.18
CA ILE A 145 5.10 -14.23 -8.49
C ILE A 145 5.84 -13.80 -7.20
N VAL A 146 5.13 -13.09 -6.32
CA VAL A 146 5.71 -12.68 -5.04
C VAL A 146 6.15 -13.89 -4.22
N ASP A 147 5.30 -14.91 -4.06
CA ASP A 147 5.58 -16.09 -3.23
C ASP A 147 6.75 -16.94 -3.77
N ARG A 148 7.01 -16.92 -5.08
CA ARG A 148 8.21 -17.54 -5.66
C ARG A 148 9.49 -16.84 -5.23
N ARG A 149 9.49 -15.50 -5.22
CA ARG A 149 10.68 -14.67 -5.00
C ARG A 149 10.92 -14.29 -3.54
N TYR A 150 9.85 -14.28 -2.77
CA TYR A 150 9.88 -13.82 -1.37
C TYR A 150 9.34 -14.90 -0.43
N GLU A 151 9.79 -14.86 0.80
CA GLU A 151 9.25 -15.67 1.90
C GLU A 151 8.50 -14.76 2.88
N PRO A 152 7.31 -15.11 3.36
CA PRO A 152 6.61 -14.34 4.38
C PRO A 152 7.37 -14.42 5.70
N VAL A 153 7.55 -13.25 6.36
CA VAL A 153 8.28 -13.15 7.63
C VAL A 153 7.39 -12.66 8.77
N ARG A 154 6.35 -11.90 8.46
CA ARG A 154 5.43 -11.39 9.48
C ARG A 154 4.08 -11.00 8.88
N ASP A 155 3.01 -11.32 9.59
CA ASP A 155 1.66 -10.84 9.33
C ASP A 155 1.30 -9.78 10.38
N VAL A 156 0.76 -8.63 9.92
CA VAL A 156 0.32 -7.52 10.76
C VAL A 156 -1.17 -7.31 10.53
N PRO A 157 -2.04 -7.72 11.45
CA PRO A 157 -3.48 -7.53 11.33
C PRO A 157 -3.88 -6.06 11.56
N ASP A 158 -5.06 -5.69 11.09
CA ASP A 158 -5.68 -4.37 11.26
C ASP A 158 -4.78 -3.20 10.84
N PHE A 159 -4.05 -3.38 9.74
CA PHE A 159 -3.13 -2.38 9.21
C PHE A 159 -3.86 -1.36 8.32
N GLY A 160 -3.44 -0.09 8.42
CA GLY A 160 -3.95 1.00 7.61
C GLY A 160 -5.38 1.42 7.96
N GLN A 161 -5.96 2.28 7.13
CA GLN A 161 -7.31 2.82 7.34
C GLN A 161 -8.40 1.77 7.29
N ALA A 162 -8.27 0.80 6.41
CA ALA A 162 -9.28 -0.23 6.20
C ALA A 162 -9.13 -1.44 7.10
N GLY A 163 -8.13 -1.46 7.99
CA GLY A 163 -7.91 -2.58 8.89
C GLY A 163 -7.65 -3.90 8.15
N THR A 164 -6.85 -3.85 7.09
CA THR A 164 -6.52 -5.05 6.31
C THR A 164 -5.31 -5.77 6.89
N LEU A 165 -5.11 -7.02 6.49
CA LEU A 165 -3.90 -7.75 6.80
C LEU A 165 -2.76 -7.20 5.95
N LEU A 166 -1.66 -6.74 6.58
CA LEU A 166 -0.39 -6.45 5.92
C LEU A 166 0.53 -7.65 6.11
N ARG A 167 1.01 -8.21 5.02
CA ARG A 167 2.01 -9.26 5.03
C ARG A 167 3.36 -8.72 4.62
N LEU A 168 4.38 -8.99 5.45
CA LEU A 168 5.77 -8.61 5.23
C LEU A 168 6.54 -9.81 4.72
N TYR A 169 7.43 -9.56 3.76
CA TYR A 169 8.19 -10.60 3.09
C TYR A 169 9.67 -10.21 3.03
N ARG A 170 10.54 -11.22 2.99
CA ARG A 170 11.96 -11.09 2.69
C ARG A 170 12.28 -11.84 1.40
N ARG A 171 13.15 -11.28 0.58
CA ARG A 171 13.62 -11.92 -0.65
C ARG A 171 14.36 -13.22 -0.34
N ARG A 172 14.10 -14.27 -1.12
CA ARG A 172 14.79 -15.57 -0.97
C ARG A 172 16.24 -15.47 -1.41
N ALA A 173 17.15 -16.09 -0.67
CA ALA A 173 18.59 -16.01 -0.90
C ALA A 173 19.05 -16.54 -2.28
N GLY A 174 18.28 -17.43 -2.93
CA GLY A 174 18.60 -17.99 -4.24
C GLY A 174 18.28 -17.07 -5.43
N ASP A 175 17.52 -16.02 -5.24
CA ASP A 175 17.03 -15.12 -6.31
C ASP A 175 17.93 -13.86 -6.49
N ALA A 176 18.94 -13.71 -5.65
CA ALA A 176 19.86 -12.56 -5.65
C ALA A 176 20.86 -12.54 -6.83
N GLY A 177 20.94 -13.61 -7.63
CA GLY A 177 22.02 -13.80 -8.60
C GLY A 177 21.71 -13.45 -10.06
N GLN A 178 20.45 -13.23 -10.45
CA GLN A 178 20.11 -13.07 -11.87
C GLN A 178 20.01 -11.62 -12.36
N GLY A 179 19.97 -10.63 -11.45
CA GLY A 179 19.83 -9.21 -11.81
C GLY A 179 21.14 -8.45 -12.05
N ALA A 180 22.29 -8.99 -11.68
CA ALA A 180 23.58 -8.28 -11.76
C ALA A 180 24.29 -8.40 -13.13
N ALA A 181 23.87 -9.31 -13.99
CA ALA A 181 24.57 -9.62 -15.25
C ALA A 181 24.14 -8.76 -16.46
N SER A 182 23.20 -7.80 -16.31
CA SER A 182 22.69 -7.01 -17.43
C SER A 182 22.99 -5.50 -17.32
N ARG A 183 23.99 -5.11 -16.55
CA ARG A 183 24.46 -3.72 -16.46
C ARG A 183 25.94 -3.64 -16.85
N GLU A 184 26.24 -3.95 -18.09
CA GLU A 184 27.45 -3.51 -18.82
C GLU A 184 27.03 -2.87 -20.16
#